data_f5b613bf13f8aaf91733e4165149afa9
#
_entry.id   f5b613bf13f8aaf91733e4165149afa9
#
_cell.length_a   1.000
_cell.length_b   1.000
_cell.length_c   1.000
_cell.angle_alpha   90.00
_cell.angle_beta   90.00
_cell.angle_gamma   90.00
#
_symmetry.space_group_name_H-M   'P 1'
#
loop_
_entity.id
_entity.type
_entity.pdbx_description
1 polymer ?
#
loop_
_entity_poly.entity_id
_entity_poly.type
_entity_poly.pdbx_seq_one_letter_code
_entity_poly.pdbx_strand_id
1 'polypeptide(L)'
;MTPILEAKNLSLFYGQKQALFDVSFTFEEHAVTALIGPSGCGKSTLLRCMNRMNDLIPNCRIEGSLLFKGKDIRDCDAASLRKDIGMVFQRPNPFPKSIYDNIAYGPKVHGIKNKNTLDEIVEECLKKAVLYDEVKDRLHESALGLSGGQQQRLCIARSLAVNPEVILMDEPCSALDPIATAKIENLIEDLQKEYTVLIVTHSMQQAARVSDITGFMYMGKLIEYGETPQMFSCPQNELTEKYITGRFG
;
A
#
# COMPACT_ATOMS: atom_id res chain seq x y z
N MET A 1 -12.78 17.18 8.13
CA MET A 1 -11.63 17.20 7.20
C MET A 1 -12.08 16.52 5.91
N THR A 2 -11.59 16.92 4.76
CA THR A 2 -11.92 16.24 3.50
C THR A 2 -11.05 14.98 3.43
N PRO A 3 -11.63 13.79 3.26
CA PRO A 3 -10.82 12.57 3.18
C PRO A 3 -9.93 12.60 1.93
N ILE A 4 -8.72 12.04 2.03
CA ILE A 4 -7.78 11.98 0.90
C ILE A 4 -8.27 11.00 -0.17
N LEU A 5 -8.86 9.87 0.26
CA LEU A 5 -9.52 8.88 -0.61
C LEU A 5 -10.90 8.54 -0.07
N GLU A 6 -11.88 8.46 -0.96
CA GLU A 6 -13.26 8.10 -0.62
C GLU A 6 -13.83 7.14 -1.67
N ALA A 7 -14.34 6.00 -1.25
CA ALA A 7 -15.11 5.09 -2.10
C ALA A 7 -16.58 5.11 -1.71
N LYS A 8 -17.48 5.14 -2.71
CA LYS A 8 -18.94 5.07 -2.53
C LYS A 8 -19.51 4.00 -3.42
N ASN A 9 -20.10 2.98 -2.79
CA ASN A 9 -20.76 1.85 -3.44
C ASN A 9 -19.89 1.20 -4.54
N LEU A 10 -18.59 1.06 -4.23
CA LEU A 10 -17.62 0.55 -5.18
C LEU A 10 -17.85 -0.93 -5.43
N SER A 11 -18.18 -1.29 -6.65
CA SER A 11 -18.31 -2.66 -7.12
C SER A 11 -17.34 -2.95 -8.25
N LEU A 12 -16.74 -4.13 -8.28
CA LEU A 12 -15.79 -4.52 -9.31
C LEU A 12 -16.11 -5.89 -9.88
N PHE A 13 -16.00 -6.01 -11.20
CA PHE A 13 -16.25 -7.24 -11.95
C PHE A 13 -15.04 -7.61 -12.81
N TYR A 14 -14.66 -8.88 -12.79
CA TYR A 14 -13.76 -9.49 -13.75
C TYR A 14 -14.58 -10.33 -14.74
N GLY A 15 -14.84 -9.79 -15.94
CA GLY A 15 -15.82 -10.35 -16.85
C GLY A 15 -17.22 -10.36 -16.21
N GLN A 16 -17.78 -11.57 -16.02
CA GLN A 16 -19.09 -11.74 -15.36
C GLN A 16 -18.98 -11.97 -13.83
N LYS A 17 -17.79 -12.21 -13.30
CA LYS A 17 -17.60 -12.50 -11.88
C LYS A 17 -17.43 -11.21 -11.10
N GLN A 18 -18.36 -10.93 -10.19
CA GLN A 18 -18.23 -9.84 -9.24
C GLN A 18 -17.23 -10.19 -8.14
N ALA A 19 -16.31 -9.29 -7.85
CA ALA A 19 -15.23 -9.46 -6.87
C ALA A 19 -15.35 -8.48 -5.70
N LEU A 20 -15.95 -7.30 -5.92
CA LEU A 20 -16.27 -6.35 -4.85
C LEU A 20 -17.74 -5.98 -4.91
N PHE A 21 -18.38 -5.84 -3.75
CA PHE A 21 -19.82 -5.61 -3.59
C PHE A 21 -20.07 -4.37 -2.74
N ASP A 22 -20.44 -3.25 -3.36
CA ASP A 22 -20.89 -2.00 -2.72
C ASP A 22 -19.99 -1.51 -1.57
N VAL A 23 -18.68 -1.58 -1.79
CA VAL A 23 -17.68 -1.19 -0.77
C VAL A 23 -17.65 0.33 -0.64
N SER A 24 -17.85 0.82 0.58
CA SER A 24 -17.79 2.25 0.90
C SER A 24 -16.86 2.47 2.09
N PHE A 25 -15.94 3.44 1.97
CA PHE A 25 -14.96 3.81 3.00
C PHE A 25 -14.40 5.21 2.76
N THR A 26 -13.75 5.75 3.77
CA THR A 26 -12.98 7.00 3.68
C THR A 26 -11.61 6.80 4.29
N PHE A 27 -10.54 7.33 3.66
CA PHE A 27 -9.21 7.39 4.26
C PHE A 27 -8.89 8.83 4.65
N GLU A 28 -8.42 8.99 5.88
CA GLU A 28 -7.95 10.26 6.40
C GLU A 28 -6.48 10.46 6.07
N GLU A 29 -6.09 11.73 5.86
CA GLU A 29 -4.70 12.10 5.67
C GLU A 29 -3.84 11.74 6.89
N HIS A 30 -2.61 11.30 6.64
CA HIS A 30 -1.62 10.96 7.67
C HIS A 30 -2.10 9.89 8.67
N ALA A 31 -2.96 8.98 8.23
CA ALA A 31 -3.38 7.81 9.00
C ALA A 31 -2.87 6.52 8.34
N VAL A 32 -2.66 5.50 9.15
CA VAL A 32 -2.45 4.13 8.68
C VAL A 32 -3.77 3.38 8.73
N THR A 33 -4.27 2.94 7.58
CA THR A 33 -5.45 2.07 7.50
C THR A 33 -5.02 0.65 7.14
N ALA A 34 -5.45 -0.34 7.92
CA ALA A 34 -5.24 -1.74 7.59
C ALA A 34 -6.53 -2.37 7.03
N LEU A 35 -6.39 -3.15 5.96
CA LEU A 35 -7.45 -4.05 5.47
C LEU A 35 -7.08 -5.49 5.84
N ILE A 36 -7.91 -6.12 6.67
CA ILE A 36 -7.75 -7.51 7.10
C ILE A 36 -8.87 -8.39 6.51
N GLY A 37 -8.68 -9.69 6.53
CA GLY A 37 -9.65 -10.67 6.07
C GLY A 37 -9.00 -11.90 5.43
N PRO A 38 -9.75 -12.97 5.19
CA PRO A 38 -9.22 -14.21 4.63
C PRO A 38 -8.65 -14.01 3.21
N SER A 39 -7.80 -14.95 2.79
CA SER A 39 -7.24 -14.94 1.45
C SER A 39 -8.34 -15.00 0.39
N GLY A 40 -8.18 -14.20 -0.68
CA GLY A 40 -9.16 -14.15 -1.79
C GLY A 40 -10.45 -13.35 -1.50
N CYS A 41 -10.59 -12.68 -0.35
CA CYS A 41 -11.80 -11.90 -0.03
C CYS A 41 -11.89 -10.53 -0.76
N GLY A 42 -10.90 -10.15 -1.58
CA GLY A 42 -10.97 -8.93 -2.39
C GLY A 42 -10.05 -7.77 -1.95
N LYS A 43 -9.25 -7.90 -0.89
CA LYS A 43 -8.39 -6.83 -0.36
C LYS A 43 -7.43 -6.23 -1.41
N SER A 44 -6.64 -7.07 -2.07
CA SER A 44 -5.70 -6.62 -3.11
C SER A 44 -6.44 -6.09 -4.36
N THR A 45 -7.64 -6.60 -4.64
CA THR A 45 -8.50 -6.06 -5.69
C THR A 45 -8.93 -4.64 -5.36
N LEU A 46 -9.39 -4.40 -4.12
CA LEU A 46 -9.76 -3.07 -3.65
C LEU A 46 -8.56 -2.11 -3.66
N LEU A 47 -7.40 -2.58 -3.16
CA LEU A 47 -6.16 -1.80 -3.17
C LEU A 47 -5.81 -1.31 -4.58
N ARG A 48 -5.89 -2.19 -5.58
CA ARG A 48 -5.57 -1.88 -6.99
C ARG A 48 -6.61 -0.98 -7.67
N CYS A 49 -7.81 -0.83 -7.12
CA CYS A 49 -8.75 0.17 -7.61
C CYS A 49 -8.22 1.57 -7.37
N MET A 50 -7.60 1.83 -6.22
CA MET A 50 -7.23 3.18 -5.77
C MET A 50 -6.22 3.88 -6.66
N ASN A 51 -5.35 3.13 -7.34
CA ASN A 51 -4.36 3.67 -8.29
C ASN A 51 -4.59 3.23 -9.74
N ARG A 52 -5.79 2.74 -10.05
CA ARG A 52 -6.19 2.30 -11.38
C ARG A 52 -5.33 1.16 -11.97
N MET A 53 -4.71 0.34 -11.11
CA MET A 53 -3.97 -0.84 -11.60
C MET A 53 -4.91 -1.91 -12.19
N ASN A 54 -6.17 -1.92 -11.79
CA ASN A 54 -7.18 -2.83 -12.37
C ASN A 54 -7.54 -2.49 -13.83
N ASP A 55 -7.24 -1.26 -14.31
CA ASP A 55 -7.39 -0.88 -15.73
C ASP A 55 -6.51 -1.74 -16.67
N LEU A 56 -5.44 -2.33 -16.14
CA LEU A 56 -4.53 -3.20 -16.88
C LEU A 56 -5.08 -4.64 -17.06
N ILE A 57 -6.19 -4.96 -16.40
CA ILE A 57 -6.80 -6.29 -16.44
C ILE A 57 -7.91 -6.29 -17.48
N PRO A 58 -7.82 -7.15 -18.52
CA PRO A 58 -8.86 -7.23 -19.54
C PRO A 58 -10.23 -7.55 -18.94
N ASN A 59 -11.27 -6.88 -19.46
CA ASN A 59 -12.66 -7.06 -19.01
C ASN A 59 -12.89 -6.73 -17.52
N CYS A 60 -12.04 -5.92 -16.89
CA CYS A 60 -12.30 -5.37 -15.57
C CYS A 60 -13.26 -4.18 -15.69
N ARG A 61 -14.35 -4.20 -14.93
CA ARG A 61 -15.35 -3.13 -14.87
C ARG A 61 -15.57 -2.71 -13.43
N ILE A 62 -15.51 -1.40 -13.20
CA ILE A 62 -15.69 -0.78 -11.88
C ILE A 62 -16.92 0.12 -11.92
N GLU A 63 -17.84 -0.08 -10.96
CA GLU A 63 -19.04 0.72 -10.73
C GLU A 63 -18.93 1.45 -9.38
N GLY A 64 -19.79 2.45 -9.16
CA GLY A 64 -19.67 3.36 -8.02
C GLY A 64 -18.70 4.48 -8.28
N SER A 65 -18.20 5.11 -7.23
CA SER A 65 -17.21 6.19 -7.33
C SER A 65 -16.03 5.95 -6.40
N LEU A 66 -14.85 6.39 -6.86
CA LEU A 66 -13.62 6.44 -6.05
C LEU A 66 -13.00 7.81 -6.27
N LEU A 67 -12.94 8.60 -5.20
CA LEU A 67 -12.48 9.97 -5.23
C LEU A 67 -11.11 10.09 -4.57
N PHE A 68 -10.20 10.77 -5.23
CA PHE A 68 -8.93 11.23 -4.66
C PHE A 68 -9.00 12.74 -4.53
N LYS A 69 -8.90 13.25 -3.29
CA LYS A 69 -9.07 14.67 -2.98
C LYS A 69 -10.34 15.28 -3.58
N GLY A 70 -11.44 14.54 -3.49
CA GLY A 70 -12.75 14.96 -4.00
C GLY A 70 -12.95 14.86 -5.51
N LYS A 71 -11.92 14.47 -6.29
CA LYS A 71 -11.99 14.26 -7.73
C LYS A 71 -12.07 12.78 -8.08
N ASP A 72 -12.97 12.39 -8.97
CA ASP A 72 -13.07 10.99 -9.43
C ASP A 72 -11.75 10.57 -10.11
N ILE A 73 -11.18 9.45 -9.67
CA ILE A 73 -9.90 8.96 -10.22
C ILE A 73 -9.99 8.59 -11.70
N ARG A 74 -11.20 8.35 -12.24
CA ARG A 74 -11.42 8.07 -13.66
C ARG A 74 -11.15 9.30 -14.54
N ASP A 75 -11.32 10.51 -13.98
CA ASP A 75 -11.05 11.78 -14.65
C ASP A 75 -9.60 12.24 -14.53
N CYS A 76 -8.77 11.47 -13.79
CA CYS A 76 -7.36 11.75 -13.63
C CYS A 76 -6.53 11.05 -14.71
N ASP A 77 -5.41 11.67 -15.12
CA ASP A 77 -4.38 10.94 -15.88
C ASP A 77 -3.81 9.82 -15.01
N ALA A 78 -3.79 8.59 -15.55
CA ALA A 78 -3.38 7.41 -14.78
C ALA A 78 -1.91 7.44 -14.35
N ALA A 79 -1.02 8.08 -15.12
CA ALA A 79 0.39 8.21 -14.77
C ALA A 79 0.58 9.21 -13.62
N SER A 80 -0.11 10.34 -13.66
CA SER A 80 -0.14 11.34 -12.59
C SER A 80 -0.74 10.75 -11.32
N LEU A 81 -1.87 10.05 -11.41
CA LEU A 81 -2.50 9.40 -10.27
C LEU A 81 -1.56 8.40 -9.59
N ARG A 82 -0.82 7.59 -10.37
CA ARG A 82 0.14 6.60 -9.83
C ARG A 82 1.41 7.22 -9.28
N LYS A 83 1.71 8.47 -9.60
CA LYS A 83 2.73 9.26 -8.91
C LYS A 83 2.25 9.63 -7.51
N ASP A 84 1.02 10.11 -7.39
CA ASP A 84 0.45 10.59 -6.14
C ASP A 84 -0.01 9.43 -5.23
N ILE A 85 -0.38 8.28 -5.82
CA ILE A 85 -0.77 7.05 -5.11
C ILE A 85 0.19 5.92 -5.48
N GLY A 86 1.28 5.82 -4.71
CA GLY A 86 2.31 4.80 -4.87
C GLY A 86 1.86 3.41 -4.43
N MET A 87 2.52 2.37 -4.94
CA MET A 87 2.18 0.98 -4.59
C MET A 87 3.42 0.12 -4.34
N VAL A 88 3.39 -0.59 -3.23
CA VAL A 88 4.34 -1.62 -2.84
C VAL A 88 3.65 -2.98 -2.93
N PHE A 89 4.23 -3.90 -3.70
CA PHE A 89 3.64 -5.21 -3.97
C PHE A 89 4.05 -6.25 -2.92
N GLN A 90 3.25 -7.29 -2.79
CA GLN A 90 3.47 -8.41 -1.88
C GLN A 90 4.83 -9.09 -2.10
N ARG A 91 5.19 -9.33 -3.37
CA ARG A 91 6.53 -9.83 -3.73
C ARG A 91 7.41 -8.65 -4.10
N PRO A 92 8.59 -8.52 -3.49
CA PRO A 92 9.54 -7.50 -3.92
C PRO A 92 9.78 -7.60 -5.42
N ASN A 93 9.74 -6.46 -6.08
CA ASN A 93 9.90 -6.38 -7.54
C ASN A 93 10.92 -5.29 -7.95
N PRO A 94 12.15 -5.34 -7.45
CA PRO A 94 13.16 -4.40 -7.89
C PRO A 94 13.38 -4.54 -9.40
N PHE A 95 13.62 -3.42 -10.06
CA PHE A 95 14.02 -3.46 -11.47
C PHE A 95 15.39 -4.15 -11.60
N PRO A 96 15.68 -4.84 -12.72
CA PRO A 96 16.99 -5.44 -13.00
C PRO A 96 18.02 -4.33 -13.32
N LYS A 97 18.24 -3.44 -12.38
CA LYS A 97 19.09 -2.25 -12.39
C LYS A 97 19.86 -2.15 -11.08
N SER A 98 20.71 -1.15 -10.97
CA SER A 98 21.40 -0.85 -9.70
C SER A 98 20.41 -0.42 -8.60
N ILE A 99 20.87 -0.45 -7.35
CA ILE A 99 20.11 0.09 -6.19
C ILE A 99 19.77 1.55 -6.44
N TYR A 100 20.76 2.34 -6.85
CA TYR A 100 20.61 3.75 -7.21
C TYR A 100 19.55 3.96 -8.30
N ASP A 101 19.66 3.24 -9.43
CA ASP A 101 18.75 3.42 -10.55
C ASP A 101 17.32 2.93 -10.27
N ASN A 102 17.12 2.04 -9.30
CA ASN A 102 15.77 1.70 -8.87
C ASN A 102 15.05 2.91 -8.27
N ILE A 103 15.73 3.68 -7.42
CA ILE A 103 15.14 4.84 -6.75
C ILE A 103 15.08 6.03 -7.70
N ALA A 104 16.18 6.31 -8.41
CA ALA A 104 16.26 7.44 -9.34
C ALA A 104 15.35 7.30 -10.57
N TYR A 105 14.78 6.12 -10.82
CA TYR A 105 13.95 5.87 -12.02
C TYR A 105 12.71 6.76 -12.08
N GLY A 106 11.91 6.79 -11.01
CA GLY A 106 10.69 7.62 -10.94
C GLY A 106 11.01 9.11 -11.14
N PRO A 107 11.89 9.72 -10.35
CA PRO A 107 12.31 11.10 -10.54
C PRO A 107 12.78 11.43 -11.96
N LYS A 108 13.59 10.55 -12.57
CA LYS A 108 14.05 10.72 -13.96
C LYS A 108 12.88 10.74 -14.97
N VAL A 109 11.91 9.83 -14.82
CA VAL A 109 10.70 9.77 -15.67
C VAL A 109 9.87 11.05 -15.53
N HIS A 110 9.83 11.63 -14.32
CA HIS A 110 9.14 12.89 -14.05
C HIS A 110 9.98 14.14 -14.32
N GLY A 111 11.10 14.00 -15.06
CA GLY A 111 11.86 15.12 -15.63
C GLY A 111 13.01 15.64 -14.77
N ILE A 112 13.32 15.04 -13.62
CA ILE A 112 14.49 15.42 -12.81
C ILE A 112 15.77 14.88 -13.49
N LYS A 113 16.62 15.79 -13.99
CA LYS A 113 17.85 15.47 -14.73
C LYS A 113 19.12 15.84 -13.96
N ASN A 114 19.00 16.73 -12.97
CA ASN A 114 20.15 17.18 -12.18
C ASN A 114 20.68 16.03 -11.32
N LYS A 115 21.96 15.71 -11.46
CA LYS A 115 22.59 14.59 -10.75
C LYS A 115 22.58 14.81 -9.23
N ASN A 116 22.94 16.00 -8.76
CA ASN A 116 22.99 16.29 -7.33
C ASN A 116 21.61 16.12 -6.68
N THR A 117 20.56 16.63 -7.33
CA THR A 117 19.18 16.45 -6.85
C THR A 117 18.78 14.97 -6.82
N LEU A 118 19.19 14.17 -7.82
CA LEU A 118 18.94 12.72 -7.82
C LEU A 118 19.71 12.01 -6.70
N ASP A 119 20.96 12.41 -6.45
CA ASP A 119 21.78 11.85 -5.37
C ASP A 119 21.14 12.13 -4.00
N GLU A 120 20.64 13.37 -3.78
CA GLU A 120 19.91 13.76 -2.57
C GLU A 120 18.63 12.95 -2.38
N ILE A 121 17.81 12.81 -3.42
CA ILE A 121 16.57 12.01 -3.39
C ILE A 121 16.88 10.55 -3.05
N VAL A 122 17.89 9.97 -3.70
CA VAL A 122 18.26 8.56 -3.47
C VAL A 122 18.72 8.35 -2.04
N GLU A 123 19.57 9.22 -1.52
CA GLU A 123 20.05 9.14 -0.14
C GLU A 123 18.90 9.28 0.86
N GLU A 124 18.04 10.29 0.69
CA GLU A 124 16.89 10.54 1.56
C GLU A 124 15.93 9.34 1.58
N CYS A 125 15.55 8.83 0.40
CA CYS A 125 14.63 7.69 0.30
C CYS A 125 15.22 6.41 0.91
N LEU A 126 16.53 6.17 0.76
CA LEU A 126 17.20 5.06 1.40
C LEU A 126 17.23 5.20 2.92
N LYS A 127 17.44 6.42 3.43
CA LYS A 127 17.36 6.72 4.88
C LYS A 127 15.96 6.50 5.41
N LYS A 128 14.93 7.06 4.76
CA LYS A 128 13.53 6.84 5.12
C LYS A 128 13.17 5.35 5.13
N ALA A 129 13.68 4.56 4.17
CA ALA A 129 13.45 3.11 4.12
C ALA A 129 14.36 2.29 5.05
N VAL A 130 15.12 2.93 5.94
CA VAL A 130 16.08 2.28 6.87
C VAL A 130 17.01 1.30 6.14
N LEU A 131 17.47 1.66 4.95
CA LEU A 131 18.30 0.82 4.08
C LEU A 131 19.67 1.44 3.79
N TYR A 132 19.84 2.75 3.98
CA TYR A 132 21.03 3.50 3.58
C TYR A 132 22.33 2.89 4.10
N ASP A 133 22.43 2.66 5.39
CA ASP A 133 23.67 2.14 6.01
C ASP A 133 24.04 0.73 5.54
N GLU A 134 23.06 -0.04 5.07
CA GLU A 134 23.30 -1.39 4.56
C GLU A 134 23.81 -1.41 3.11
N VAL A 135 23.59 -0.29 2.34
CA VAL A 135 23.85 -0.28 0.88
C VAL A 135 24.66 0.91 0.38
N LYS A 136 24.99 1.91 1.21
CA LYS A 136 25.66 3.16 0.80
C LYS A 136 26.96 2.96 0.02
N ASP A 137 27.73 1.90 0.32
CA ASP A 137 29.01 1.61 -0.32
C ASP A 137 28.86 0.78 -1.62
N ARG A 138 27.62 0.39 -2.00
CA ARG A 138 27.33 -0.46 -3.15
C ARG A 138 26.10 -0.03 -3.95
N LEU A 139 25.80 1.25 -3.99
CA LEU A 139 24.62 1.82 -4.67
C LEU A 139 24.53 1.47 -6.17
N HIS A 140 25.68 1.23 -6.80
CA HIS A 140 25.75 0.89 -8.23
C HIS A 140 25.72 -0.63 -8.51
N GLU A 141 25.65 -1.46 -7.46
CA GLU A 141 25.47 -2.90 -7.63
C GLU A 141 24.02 -3.24 -7.97
N SER A 142 23.83 -4.46 -8.51
CA SER A 142 22.50 -4.96 -8.87
C SER A 142 21.59 -5.08 -7.65
N ALA A 143 20.39 -4.49 -7.74
CA ALA A 143 19.35 -4.62 -6.72
C ALA A 143 18.87 -6.07 -6.52
N LEU A 144 19.03 -6.94 -7.52
CA LEU A 144 18.63 -8.35 -7.43
C LEU A 144 19.52 -9.16 -6.47
N GLY A 145 20.72 -8.67 -6.13
CA GLY A 145 21.62 -9.29 -5.15
C GLY A 145 21.26 -9.00 -3.68
N LEU A 146 20.27 -8.17 -3.42
CA LEU A 146 19.81 -7.85 -2.07
C LEU A 146 18.98 -9.00 -1.48
N SER A 147 18.98 -9.11 -0.13
CA SER A 147 18.05 -10.02 0.56
C SER A 147 16.58 -9.62 0.35
N GLY A 148 15.63 -10.55 0.57
CA GLY A 148 14.20 -10.27 0.38
C GLY A 148 13.72 -9.04 1.18
N GLY A 149 14.11 -8.91 2.44
CA GLY A 149 13.77 -7.74 3.25
C GLY A 149 14.43 -6.44 2.77
N GLN A 150 15.67 -6.49 2.26
CA GLN A 150 16.32 -5.34 1.64
C GLN A 150 15.64 -4.97 0.32
N GLN A 151 15.27 -5.95 -0.51
CA GLN A 151 14.53 -5.70 -1.75
C GLN A 151 13.17 -5.04 -1.48
N GLN A 152 12.46 -5.48 -0.44
CA GLN A 152 11.17 -4.89 -0.06
C GLN A 152 11.35 -3.43 0.39
N ARG A 153 12.34 -3.15 1.26
CA ARG A 153 12.65 -1.77 1.66
C ARG A 153 13.12 -0.91 0.48
N LEU A 154 13.85 -1.48 -0.48
CA LEU A 154 14.19 -0.78 -1.72
C LEU A 154 12.94 -0.45 -2.55
N CYS A 155 11.96 -1.36 -2.64
CA CYS A 155 10.70 -1.07 -3.33
C CYS A 155 9.89 0.02 -2.62
N ILE A 156 9.95 0.09 -1.29
CA ILE A 156 9.36 1.19 -0.52
C ILE A 156 10.12 2.50 -0.85
N ALA A 157 11.46 2.52 -0.75
CA ALA A 157 12.28 3.69 -1.10
C ALA A 157 11.99 4.20 -2.52
N ARG A 158 11.85 3.29 -3.48
CA ARG A 158 11.47 3.61 -4.87
C ARG A 158 10.10 4.29 -4.96
N SER A 159 9.14 3.83 -4.18
CA SER A 159 7.80 4.43 -4.12
C SER A 159 7.85 5.85 -3.53
N LEU A 160 8.68 6.08 -2.52
CA LEU A 160 8.85 7.39 -1.88
C LEU A 160 9.53 8.42 -2.78
N ALA A 161 10.37 7.99 -3.73
CA ALA A 161 11.21 8.86 -4.54
C ALA A 161 10.45 9.85 -5.44
N VAL A 162 9.18 9.60 -5.71
CA VAL A 162 8.29 10.51 -6.46
C VAL A 162 7.44 11.39 -5.54
N ASN A 163 7.67 11.33 -4.24
CA ASN A 163 6.94 12.05 -3.19
C ASN A 163 5.42 11.85 -3.31
N PRO A 164 4.91 10.63 -3.13
CA PRO A 164 3.48 10.33 -3.20
C PRO A 164 2.74 10.93 -2.00
N GLU A 165 1.42 11.05 -2.09
CA GLU A 165 0.58 11.43 -0.95
C GLU A 165 0.01 10.20 -0.23
N VAL A 166 -0.19 9.12 -0.99
CA VAL A 166 -0.70 7.84 -0.48
C VAL A 166 0.23 6.71 -0.86
N ILE A 167 0.49 5.81 0.08
CA ILE A 167 1.28 4.60 -0.15
C ILE A 167 0.39 3.38 0.11
N LEU A 168 0.16 2.60 -0.95
CA LEU A 168 -0.57 1.34 -0.89
C LEU A 168 0.42 0.20 -0.69
N MET A 169 0.21 -0.65 0.30
CA MET A 169 1.08 -1.80 0.60
C MET A 169 0.27 -3.11 0.59
N ASP A 170 0.52 -3.95 -0.40
CA ASP A 170 -0.13 -5.26 -0.53
C ASP A 170 0.71 -6.32 0.17
N GLU A 171 0.33 -6.73 1.39
CA GLU A 171 1.00 -7.74 2.22
C GLU A 171 2.53 -7.57 2.31
N PRO A 172 3.08 -6.40 2.70
CA PRO A 172 4.50 -6.07 2.54
C PRO A 172 5.46 -6.94 3.34
N CYS A 173 4.96 -7.69 4.33
CA CYS A 173 5.76 -8.54 5.23
C CYS A 173 5.54 -10.05 5.03
N SER A 174 4.67 -10.49 4.12
CA SER A 174 4.20 -11.88 4.02
C SER A 174 5.29 -12.92 3.73
N ALA A 175 6.41 -12.50 3.13
CA ALA A 175 7.52 -13.39 2.76
C ALA A 175 8.82 -13.08 3.54
N LEU A 176 8.72 -12.36 4.66
CA LEU A 176 9.87 -11.87 5.41
C LEU A 176 10.01 -12.60 6.76
N ASP A 177 11.25 -12.67 7.23
CA ASP A 177 11.55 -13.11 8.58
C ASP A 177 11.07 -12.08 9.63
N PRO A 178 10.98 -12.47 10.93
CA PRO A 178 10.49 -11.57 11.98
C PRO A 178 11.30 -10.28 12.15
N ILE A 179 12.62 -10.31 11.92
CA ILE A 179 13.49 -9.14 12.06
C ILE A 179 13.21 -8.14 10.92
N ALA A 180 13.12 -8.63 9.68
CA ALA A 180 12.77 -7.81 8.53
C ALA A 180 11.34 -7.26 8.65
N THR A 181 10.40 -8.06 9.17
CA THR A 181 9.03 -7.63 9.45
C THR A 181 8.99 -6.47 10.43
N ALA A 182 9.69 -6.58 11.58
CA ALA A 182 9.75 -5.50 12.57
C ALA A 182 10.32 -4.20 11.99
N LYS A 183 11.35 -4.29 11.13
CA LYS A 183 11.90 -3.11 10.45
C LYS A 183 10.87 -2.42 9.55
N ILE A 184 10.02 -3.18 8.84
CA ILE A 184 8.96 -2.61 7.98
C ILE A 184 7.81 -2.05 8.83
N GLU A 185 7.45 -2.68 9.94
CA GLU A 185 6.43 -2.15 10.84
C GLU A 185 6.83 -0.79 11.43
N ASN A 186 8.05 -0.67 11.96
CA ASN A 186 8.59 0.61 12.44
C ASN A 186 8.67 1.66 11.31
N LEU A 187 9.03 1.22 10.10
CA LEU A 187 9.04 2.10 8.92
C LEU A 187 7.64 2.63 8.61
N ILE A 188 6.59 1.81 8.69
CA ILE A 188 5.21 2.24 8.45
C ILE A 188 4.79 3.32 9.46
N GLU A 189 5.12 3.13 10.75
CA GLU A 189 4.86 4.12 11.80
C GLU A 189 5.58 5.46 11.52
N ASP A 190 6.82 5.41 11.03
CA ASP A 190 7.55 6.63 10.67
C ASP A 190 6.97 7.31 9.42
N LEU A 191 6.57 6.52 8.41
CA LEU A 191 5.99 7.03 7.17
C LEU A 191 4.65 7.74 7.39
N GLN A 192 3.85 7.33 8.37
CA GLN A 192 2.59 7.97 8.72
C GLN A 192 2.72 9.46 9.00
N LYS A 193 3.87 9.91 9.49
CA LYS A 193 4.11 11.32 9.83
C LYS A 193 4.05 12.24 8.60
N GLU A 194 4.32 11.70 7.43
CA GLU A 194 4.41 12.46 6.16
C GLU A 194 3.44 11.95 5.09
N TYR A 195 3.00 10.69 5.17
CA TYR A 195 2.23 10.01 4.14
C TYR A 195 0.95 9.39 4.72
N THR A 196 -0.05 9.21 3.87
CA THR A 196 -1.19 8.35 4.20
C THR A 196 -0.84 6.92 3.76
N VAL A 197 -1.02 5.94 4.64
CA VAL A 197 -0.64 4.55 4.34
C VAL A 197 -1.88 3.64 4.38
N LEU A 198 -2.05 2.84 3.35
CA LEU A 198 -2.99 1.74 3.35
C LEU A 198 -2.23 0.42 3.24
N ILE A 199 -2.38 -0.44 4.23
CA ILE A 199 -1.78 -1.77 4.26
C ILE A 199 -2.86 -2.86 4.14
N VAL A 200 -2.65 -3.79 3.22
CA VAL A 200 -3.37 -5.07 3.20
C VAL A 200 -2.52 -6.08 3.94
N THR A 201 -3.10 -6.78 4.90
CA THR A 201 -2.41 -7.85 5.64
C THR A 201 -3.36 -8.97 6.04
N HIS A 202 -2.86 -10.18 6.14
CA HIS A 202 -3.56 -11.30 6.78
C HIS A 202 -3.13 -11.48 8.24
N SER A 203 -2.12 -10.72 8.71
CA SER A 203 -1.68 -10.73 10.10
C SER A 203 -2.47 -9.73 10.94
N MET A 204 -3.35 -10.25 11.79
CA MET A 204 -4.11 -9.44 12.75
C MET A 204 -3.18 -8.72 13.73
N GLN A 205 -2.09 -9.38 14.14
CA GLN A 205 -1.11 -8.77 15.04
C GLN A 205 -0.40 -7.58 14.39
N GLN A 206 -0.08 -7.66 13.10
CA GLN A 206 0.50 -6.55 12.36
C GLN A 206 -0.50 -5.40 12.26
N ALA A 207 -1.74 -5.66 11.83
CA ALA A 207 -2.78 -4.63 11.76
C ALA A 207 -2.96 -3.92 13.10
N ALA A 208 -3.08 -4.69 14.20
CA ALA A 208 -3.26 -4.14 15.54
C ALA A 208 -2.08 -3.26 16.03
N ARG A 209 -0.85 -3.48 15.52
CA ARG A 209 0.32 -2.68 15.91
C ARG A 209 0.47 -1.41 15.09
N VAL A 210 0.26 -1.49 13.77
CA VAL A 210 0.69 -0.42 12.86
C VAL A 210 -0.45 0.48 12.37
N SER A 211 -1.72 0.14 12.61
CA SER A 211 -2.83 0.91 12.02
C SER A 211 -3.67 1.66 13.06
N ASP A 212 -4.15 2.85 12.66
CA ASP A 212 -5.14 3.64 13.39
C ASP A 212 -6.55 3.14 13.11
N ILE A 213 -6.79 2.82 11.85
CA ILE A 213 -8.09 2.36 11.33
C ILE A 213 -7.92 0.95 10.78
N THR A 214 -8.89 0.10 11.02
CA THR A 214 -8.94 -1.25 10.43
C THR A 214 -10.25 -1.49 9.71
N GLY A 215 -10.17 -2.07 8.52
CA GLY A 215 -11.34 -2.57 7.76
C GLY A 215 -11.28 -4.09 7.65
N PHE A 216 -12.36 -4.78 8.05
CA PHE A 216 -12.49 -6.21 7.85
C PHE A 216 -13.28 -6.50 6.57
N MET A 217 -12.65 -7.25 5.65
CA MET A 217 -13.26 -7.66 4.39
C MET A 217 -13.58 -9.16 4.38
N TYR A 218 -14.75 -9.49 3.87
CA TYR A 218 -15.19 -10.87 3.67
C TYR A 218 -16.01 -11.00 2.39
N MET A 219 -15.67 -11.97 1.53
CA MET A 219 -16.37 -12.27 0.26
C MET A 219 -16.69 -11.02 -0.58
N GLY A 220 -15.70 -10.14 -0.75
CA GLY A 220 -15.83 -8.93 -1.56
C GLY A 220 -16.56 -7.76 -0.91
N LYS A 221 -16.98 -7.89 0.34
CA LYS A 221 -17.67 -6.85 1.11
C LYS A 221 -16.80 -6.31 2.22
N LEU A 222 -16.92 -5.03 2.52
CA LEU A 222 -16.41 -4.42 3.74
C LEU A 222 -17.45 -4.66 4.85
N ILE A 223 -17.10 -5.51 5.81
CA ILE A 223 -18.02 -5.96 6.86
C ILE A 223 -18.05 -5.00 8.03
N GLU A 224 -16.86 -4.51 8.41
CA GLU A 224 -16.69 -3.57 9.50
C GLU A 224 -15.52 -2.64 9.18
N TYR A 225 -15.61 -1.38 9.60
CA TYR A 225 -14.59 -0.35 9.38
C TYR A 225 -14.61 0.64 10.54
N GLY A 226 -13.49 0.84 11.20
CA GLY A 226 -13.43 1.72 12.36
C GLY A 226 -12.06 1.75 13.02
N GLU A 227 -11.95 2.39 14.18
CA GLU A 227 -10.74 2.50 14.96
C GLU A 227 -10.17 1.12 15.32
N THR A 228 -8.89 0.94 15.10
CA THR A 228 -8.21 -0.34 15.33
C THR A 228 -8.35 -0.85 16.76
N PRO A 229 -8.12 -0.03 17.82
CA PRO A 229 -8.28 -0.51 19.19
C PRO A 229 -9.71 -1.01 19.50
N GLN A 230 -10.72 -0.33 18.98
CA GLN A 230 -12.11 -0.72 19.18
C GLN A 230 -12.42 -2.02 18.44
N MET A 231 -12.03 -2.15 17.17
CA MET A 231 -12.28 -3.34 16.37
C MET A 231 -11.67 -4.60 16.98
N PHE A 232 -10.46 -4.51 17.56
CA PHE A 232 -9.78 -5.66 18.16
C PHE A 232 -10.25 -5.96 19.58
N SER A 233 -10.81 -5.00 20.33
CA SER A 233 -11.28 -5.20 21.70
C SER A 233 -12.79 -5.47 21.79
N CYS A 234 -13.60 -4.83 20.95
CA CYS A 234 -15.05 -4.90 20.97
C CYS A 234 -15.63 -4.73 19.56
N PRO A 235 -15.42 -5.72 18.66
CA PRO A 235 -15.97 -5.69 17.31
C PRO A 235 -17.49 -5.63 17.33
N GLN A 236 -18.06 -4.86 16.41
CA GLN A 236 -19.52 -4.64 16.32
C GLN A 236 -20.21 -5.76 15.50
N ASN A 237 -19.45 -6.45 14.65
CA ASN A 237 -19.98 -7.49 13.78
C ASN A 237 -19.50 -8.88 14.22
N GLU A 238 -20.44 -9.83 14.33
CA GLU A 238 -20.14 -11.21 14.75
C GLU A 238 -19.12 -11.91 13.82
N LEU A 239 -19.10 -11.61 12.52
CA LEU A 239 -18.11 -12.16 11.59
C LEU A 239 -16.70 -11.63 11.88
N THR A 240 -16.59 -10.34 12.24
CA THR A 240 -15.33 -9.72 12.65
C THR A 240 -14.83 -10.38 13.93
N GLU A 241 -15.69 -10.56 14.95
CA GLU A 241 -15.33 -11.22 16.19
C GLU A 241 -14.82 -12.65 15.95
N LYS A 242 -15.53 -13.44 15.15
CA LYS A 242 -15.11 -14.81 14.80
C LYS A 242 -13.77 -14.82 14.07
N TYR A 243 -13.53 -13.85 13.19
CA TYR A 243 -12.27 -13.76 12.46
C TYR A 243 -11.11 -13.43 13.39
N ILE A 244 -11.25 -12.39 14.22
CA ILE A 244 -10.20 -11.91 15.14
C ILE A 244 -9.87 -12.96 16.20
N THR A 245 -10.89 -13.70 16.71
CA THR A 245 -10.70 -14.74 17.73
C THR A 245 -10.23 -16.09 17.17
N GLY A 246 -10.01 -16.20 15.85
CA GLY A 246 -9.61 -17.46 15.22
C GLY A 246 -10.70 -18.53 15.15
N ARG A 247 -11.96 -18.18 15.41
CA ARG A 247 -13.15 -19.08 15.36
C ARG A 247 -13.85 -19.04 14.01
N PHE A 248 -13.15 -18.57 13.00
CA PHE A 248 -13.64 -18.40 11.64
C PHE A 248 -13.40 -19.69 10.85
N GLY A 249 -14.45 -20.49 10.66
CA GLY A 249 -14.40 -21.77 9.96
C GLY A 249 -15.77 -22.36 9.74
#